data_42b38899743c0c6b408cd8eeca5ee8ec
#
_entry.id   42b38899743c0c6b408cd8eeca5ee8ec
#
_cell.length_a   1.000
_cell.length_b   1.000
_cell.length_c   1.000
_cell.angle_alpha   90.00
_cell.angle_beta   90.00
_cell.angle_gamma   90.00
#
_symmetry.space_group_name_H-M   'P 1'
#
loop_
_entity.id
_entity.type
_entity.pdbx_description
1 polymer ?
#
loop_
_entity_poly.entity_id
_entity_poly.type
_entity_poly.pdbx_seq_one_letter_code
_entity_poly.pdbx_strand_id
1 'polypeptide(L)'
;EKFIDDIKASAEVKNFLKNDLQVSIRGSLPEIVGAFTLGREKVIPNMFKYILPAINESPTSKYLITYLERHIDIDGDRHGPLSMKLLDVSCNKLQLNLAYTSAINSLELRLLVWDRIHEDLKLAII
;
A
#
# COMPACT_ATOMS: atom_id res chain seq x y z
N GLU A 1 -14.19 -7.90 -9.74
CA GLU A 1 -12.98 -8.67 -10.14
C GLU A 1 -12.74 -8.63 -11.65
N LYS A 2 -13.75 -8.87 -12.50
CA LYS A 2 -13.62 -8.86 -13.97
C LYS A 2 -12.96 -7.57 -14.50
N PHE A 3 -13.27 -6.41 -13.94
CA PHE A 3 -12.66 -5.13 -14.34
C PHE A 3 -11.13 -5.12 -14.15
N ILE A 4 -10.62 -5.75 -13.08
CA ILE A 4 -9.17 -5.82 -12.82
C ILE A 4 -8.47 -6.72 -13.84
N ASP A 5 -9.13 -7.78 -14.30
CA ASP A 5 -8.57 -8.66 -15.33
C ASP A 5 -8.41 -7.97 -16.68
N ASP A 6 -9.30 -7.01 -16.97
CA ASP A 6 -9.33 -6.29 -18.26
C ASP A 6 -8.31 -5.13 -18.34
N ILE A 7 -7.73 -4.68 -17.21
CA ILE A 7 -6.73 -3.60 -17.24
C ILE A 7 -5.38 -4.08 -17.80
N LYS A 8 -4.70 -3.18 -18.52
CA LYS A 8 -3.33 -3.40 -18.98
C LYS A 8 -2.35 -3.19 -17.82
N ALA A 9 -2.15 -4.21 -17.01
CA ALA A 9 -1.20 -4.21 -15.91
C ALA A 9 -0.58 -5.59 -15.75
N SER A 10 0.57 -5.66 -15.08
CA SER A 10 1.24 -6.92 -14.77
C SER A 10 0.40 -7.80 -13.83
N ALA A 11 0.73 -9.08 -13.75
CA ALA A 11 0.03 -10.02 -12.86
C ALA A 11 0.17 -9.59 -11.39
N GLU A 12 1.32 -9.07 -10.99
CA GLU A 12 1.63 -8.61 -9.64
C GLU A 12 0.71 -7.45 -9.25
N VAL A 13 0.55 -6.45 -10.12
CA VAL A 13 -0.39 -5.33 -9.91
C VAL A 13 -1.83 -5.82 -9.82
N LYS A 14 -2.24 -6.72 -10.71
CA LYS A 14 -3.59 -7.30 -10.68
C LYS A 14 -3.86 -8.06 -9.38
N ASN A 15 -2.91 -8.88 -8.93
CA ASN A 15 -3.05 -9.64 -7.70
C ASN A 15 -3.11 -8.72 -6.47
N PHE A 16 -2.29 -7.67 -6.42
CA PHE A 16 -2.33 -6.66 -5.37
C PHE A 16 -3.71 -5.97 -5.32
N LEU A 17 -4.24 -5.51 -6.46
CA LEU A 17 -5.56 -4.87 -6.52
C LEU A 17 -6.71 -5.82 -6.17
N LYS A 18 -6.63 -7.09 -6.60
CA LYS A 18 -7.63 -8.12 -6.25
C LYS A 18 -7.67 -8.38 -4.75
N ASN A 19 -6.50 -8.48 -4.12
CA ASN A 19 -6.41 -8.65 -2.67
C ASN A 19 -7.02 -7.46 -1.93
N ASP A 20 -6.65 -6.23 -2.29
CA ASP A 20 -7.18 -5.02 -1.66
C ASP A 20 -8.71 -4.94 -1.79
N LEU A 21 -9.23 -5.24 -2.97
CA LEU A 21 -10.67 -5.27 -3.22
C LEU A 21 -11.36 -6.38 -2.42
N GLN A 22 -10.78 -7.57 -2.39
CA GLN A 22 -11.34 -8.73 -1.68
C GLN A 22 -11.37 -8.48 -0.17
N VAL A 23 -10.29 -7.98 0.42
CA VAL A 23 -10.24 -7.63 1.85
C VAL A 23 -11.24 -6.53 2.16
N SER A 24 -11.34 -5.49 1.33
CA SER A 24 -12.26 -4.38 1.56
C SER A 24 -13.74 -4.78 1.51
N ILE A 25 -14.10 -5.75 0.65
CA ILE A 25 -15.51 -6.14 0.45
C ILE A 25 -15.92 -7.33 1.34
N ARG A 26 -15.01 -8.27 1.56
CA ARG A 26 -15.32 -9.57 2.19
C ARG A 26 -14.56 -9.84 3.48
N GLY A 27 -13.53 -9.04 3.77
CA GLY A 27 -12.73 -9.19 4.98
C GLY A 27 -13.55 -8.93 6.25
N SER A 28 -13.20 -9.61 7.31
CA SER A 28 -13.66 -9.27 8.66
C SER A 28 -13.06 -7.93 9.11
N LEU A 29 -13.64 -7.28 10.10
CA LEU A 29 -13.12 -6.03 10.64
C LEU A 29 -11.62 -6.09 11.00
N PRO A 30 -11.10 -7.12 11.70
CA PRO A 30 -9.67 -7.25 11.95
C PRO A 30 -8.81 -7.31 10.69
N GLU A 31 -9.24 -8.05 9.66
CA GLU A 31 -8.50 -8.16 8.39
C GLU A 31 -8.43 -6.81 7.67
N ILE A 32 -9.56 -6.10 7.58
CA ILE A 32 -9.63 -4.77 6.96
C ILE A 32 -8.72 -3.79 7.71
N VAL A 33 -8.85 -3.73 9.04
CA VAL A 33 -8.06 -2.82 9.86
C VAL A 33 -6.57 -3.16 9.77
N GLY A 34 -6.19 -4.44 9.82
CA GLY A 34 -4.80 -4.87 9.68
C GLY A 34 -4.18 -4.49 8.34
N ALA A 35 -4.84 -4.82 7.24
CA ALA A 35 -4.38 -4.45 5.89
C ALA A 35 -4.25 -2.93 5.73
N PHE A 36 -5.20 -2.16 6.22
CA PHE A 36 -5.19 -0.71 6.14
C PHE A 36 -4.10 -0.08 7.02
N THR A 37 -4.05 -0.42 8.31
CA THR A 37 -3.15 0.24 9.26
C THR A 37 -1.69 -0.19 9.08
N LEU A 38 -1.41 -1.49 9.23
CA LEU A 38 -0.06 -2.05 9.19
C LEU A 38 0.42 -2.31 7.76
N GLY A 39 -0.48 -2.78 6.89
CA GLY A 39 -0.16 -3.10 5.50
C GLY A 39 -0.08 -1.88 4.58
N ARG A 40 -0.55 -0.70 5.01
CA ARG A 40 -0.61 0.49 4.17
C ARG A 40 -0.13 1.76 4.88
N GLU A 41 -0.91 2.31 5.81
CA GLU A 41 -0.65 3.61 6.43
C GLU A 41 0.72 3.70 7.12
N LYS A 42 1.14 2.61 7.76
CA LYS A 42 2.43 2.54 8.47
C LYS A 42 3.63 2.57 7.53
N VAL A 43 3.48 2.09 6.30
CA VAL A 43 4.59 1.90 5.34
C VAL A 43 4.72 3.06 4.36
N ILE A 44 3.60 3.69 3.97
CA ILE A 44 3.54 4.73 2.94
C ILE A 44 4.53 5.88 3.18
N PRO A 45 4.60 6.52 4.36
CA PRO A 45 5.49 7.67 4.54
C PRO A 45 6.95 7.36 4.27
N ASN A 46 7.44 6.25 4.80
CA ASN A 46 8.83 5.85 4.59
C ASN A 46 9.10 5.47 3.13
N MET A 47 8.22 4.70 2.51
CA MET A 47 8.34 4.33 1.11
C MET A 47 8.39 5.57 0.21
N PHE A 48 7.52 6.55 0.42
CA PHE A 48 7.49 7.77 -0.39
C PHE A 48 8.70 8.67 -0.17
N LYS A 49 9.27 8.71 1.04
CA LYS A 49 10.54 9.42 1.30
C LYS A 49 11.71 8.90 0.46
N TYR A 50 11.72 7.60 0.12
CA TYR A 50 12.75 7.04 -0.77
C TYR A 50 12.47 7.31 -2.25
N ILE A 51 11.21 7.40 -2.65
CA ILE A 51 10.83 7.60 -4.06
C ILE A 51 10.95 9.08 -4.45
N LEU A 52 10.52 9.99 -3.59
CA LEU A 52 10.42 11.42 -3.88
C LEU A 52 11.71 12.05 -4.44
N PRO A 53 12.91 11.77 -3.88
CA PRO A 53 14.17 12.35 -4.41
C PRO A 53 14.55 11.86 -5.82
N ALA A 54 13.99 10.73 -6.26
CA ALA A 54 14.27 10.18 -7.58
C ALA A 54 13.37 10.77 -8.68
N ILE A 55 12.36 11.55 -8.33
CA ILE A 55 11.42 12.15 -9.26
C ILE A 55 11.95 13.51 -9.70
N ASN A 56 12.29 13.62 -10.99
CA ASN A 56 12.69 14.91 -11.58
C ASN A 56 11.47 15.85 -11.64
N GLU A 57 11.68 17.10 -11.25
CA GLU A 57 10.66 18.13 -11.37
C GLU A 57 10.36 18.42 -12.84
N SER A 58 9.09 18.34 -13.19
CA SER A 58 8.55 18.66 -14.51
C SER A 58 7.08 19.07 -14.36
N PRO A 59 6.49 19.72 -15.36
CA PRO A 59 5.06 20.03 -15.32
C PRO A 59 4.16 18.79 -15.13
N THR A 60 4.59 17.64 -15.64
CA THR A 60 3.84 16.37 -15.54
C THR A 60 4.04 15.68 -14.19
N SER A 61 5.17 15.84 -13.52
CA SER A 61 5.45 15.23 -12.22
C SER A 61 4.99 16.08 -11.02
N LYS A 62 4.68 17.35 -11.23
CA LYS A 62 4.30 18.28 -10.14
C LYS A 62 3.17 17.75 -9.25
N TYR A 63 2.12 17.20 -9.85
CA TYR A 63 0.99 16.65 -9.08
C TYR A 63 1.38 15.39 -8.31
N LEU A 64 2.23 14.55 -8.88
CA LEU A 64 2.76 13.37 -8.21
C LEU A 64 3.62 13.77 -7.00
N ILE A 65 4.52 14.72 -7.16
CA ILE A 65 5.36 15.25 -6.07
C ILE A 65 4.47 15.76 -4.93
N THR A 66 3.50 16.64 -5.24
CA THR A 66 2.55 17.16 -4.23
C THR A 66 1.77 16.03 -3.54
N TYR A 67 1.36 15.00 -4.28
CA TYR A 67 0.68 13.84 -3.72
C TYR A 67 1.57 13.08 -2.73
N LEU A 68 2.82 12.81 -3.09
CA LEU A 68 3.78 12.09 -2.24
C LEU A 68 4.13 12.88 -0.99
N GLU A 69 4.45 14.18 -1.13
CA GLU A 69 4.75 15.08 0.00
C GLU A 69 3.59 15.11 1.00
N ARG A 70 2.36 15.31 0.50
CA ARG A 70 1.17 15.34 1.35
C ARG A 70 0.96 14.04 2.13
N HIS A 71 1.21 12.88 1.52
CA HIS A 71 1.09 11.60 2.22
C HIS A 71 2.22 11.37 3.22
N ILE A 72 3.45 11.82 2.93
CA ILE A 72 4.55 11.78 3.88
C ILE A 72 4.17 12.55 5.16
N ASP A 73 3.63 13.76 5.02
CA ASP A 73 3.28 14.61 6.15
C ASP A 73 2.08 14.07 6.93
N ILE A 74 0.98 13.75 6.22
CA ILE A 74 -0.29 13.36 6.88
C ILE A 74 -0.17 11.97 7.51
N ASP A 75 0.35 10.99 6.78
CA ASP A 75 0.39 9.61 7.25
C ASP A 75 1.52 9.40 8.26
N GLY A 76 2.61 10.20 8.15
CA GLY A 76 3.70 10.17 9.13
C GLY A 76 3.28 10.68 10.51
N ASP A 77 2.70 11.89 10.56
CA ASP A 77 2.50 12.61 11.82
C ASP A 77 1.11 12.39 12.44
N ARG A 78 0.09 12.16 11.62
CA ARG A 78 -1.31 12.09 12.08
C ARG A 78 -1.93 10.72 11.92
N HIS A 79 -1.93 10.19 10.70
CA HIS A 79 -2.60 8.92 10.41
C HIS A 79 -1.89 7.72 11.04
N GLY A 80 -0.56 7.71 11.09
CA GLY A 80 0.19 6.63 11.71
C GLY A 80 -0.23 6.34 13.15
N PRO A 81 -0.21 7.34 14.08
CA PRO A 81 -0.69 7.16 15.44
C PRO A 81 -2.18 6.82 15.55
N LEU A 82 -3.03 7.41 14.70
CA LEU A 82 -4.47 7.12 14.68
C LEU A 82 -4.76 5.71 14.17
N SER A 83 -4.03 5.24 13.18
CA SER A 83 -4.12 3.88 12.64
C SER A 83 -3.81 2.84 13.72
N MET A 84 -2.78 3.07 14.54
CA MET A 84 -2.47 2.16 15.66
C MET A 84 -3.57 2.15 16.72
N LYS A 85 -4.15 3.31 17.04
CA LYS A 85 -5.31 3.37 17.95
C LYS A 85 -6.53 2.65 17.36
N LEU A 86 -6.76 2.77 16.04
CA LEU A 86 -7.83 2.05 15.37
C LEU A 86 -7.65 0.54 15.50
N LEU A 87 -6.42 0.03 15.32
CA LEU A 87 -6.10 -1.37 15.51
C LEU A 87 -6.40 -1.82 16.95
N ASP A 88 -5.94 -1.05 17.95
CA ASP A 88 -6.11 -1.36 19.38
C ASP A 88 -7.59 -1.42 19.79
N VAL A 89 -8.44 -0.52 19.28
CA VAL A 89 -9.87 -0.50 19.64
C VAL A 89 -10.71 -1.47 18.82
N SER A 90 -10.23 -1.89 17.65
CA SER A 90 -10.99 -2.76 16.74
C SER A 90 -10.66 -4.23 16.88
N CYS A 91 -9.56 -4.60 17.56
CA CYS A 91 -9.09 -5.97 17.65
C CYS A 91 -8.82 -6.38 19.09
N ASN A 92 -9.46 -7.46 19.54
CA ASN A 92 -9.03 -8.15 20.75
C ASN A 92 -7.79 -9.01 20.47
N LYS A 93 -7.19 -9.59 21.52
CA LYS A 93 -5.95 -10.36 21.42
C LYS A 93 -5.98 -11.51 20.40
N LEU A 94 -7.13 -12.17 20.24
CA LEU A 94 -7.28 -13.27 19.26
C LEU A 94 -7.42 -12.72 17.84
N GLN A 95 -8.08 -11.60 17.67
CA GLN A 95 -8.29 -10.94 16.38
C GLN A 95 -7.03 -10.28 15.83
N LEU A 96 -6.06 -9.95 16.69
CA LEU A 96 -4.77 -9.40 16.24
C LEU A 96 -4.04 -10.34 15.28
N ASN A 97 -4.15 -11.66 15.44
CA ASN A 97 -3.55 -12.60 14.49
C ASN A 97 -4.14 -12.47 13.08
N LEU A 98 -5.45 -12.28 12.96
CA LEU A 98 -6.10 -12.03 11.67
C LEU A 98 -5.64 -10.71 11.05
N ALA A 99 -5.55 -9.66 11.86
CA ALA A 99 -5.04 -8.36 11.43
C ALA A 99 -3.60 -8.43 10.92
N TYR A 100 -2.70 -9.11 11.65
CA TYR A 100 -1.32 -9.29 11.23
C TYR A 100 -1.20 -10.13 9.97
N THR A 101 -1.93 -11.23 9.86
CA THR A 101 -1.93 -12.07 8.65
C THR A 101 -2.37 -11.28 7.42
N SER A 102 -3.45 -10.50 7.54
CA SER A 102 -3.94 -9.66 6.44
C SER A 102 -2.94 -8.55 6.07
N ALA A 103 -2.29 -7.94 7.06
CA ALA A 103 -1.24 -6.94 6.83
C ALA A 103 -0.03 -7.54 6.11
N ILE A 104 0.46 -8.70 6.55
CA ILE A 104 1.60 -9.39 5.94
C ILE A 104 1.29 -9.73 4.48
N ASN A 105 0.13 -10.31 4.21
CA ASN A 105 -0.27 -10.63 2.83
C ASN A 105 -0.32 -9.39 1.93
N SER A 106 -0.86 -8.27 2.42
CA SER A 106 -0.88 -7.00 1.68
C SER A 106 0.53 -6.47 1.41
N LEU A 107 1.46 -6.61 2.37
CA LEU A 107 2.85 -6.19 2.21
C LEU A 107 3.62 -7.08 1.24
N GLU A 108 3.44 -8.39 1.29
CA GLU A 108 4.07 -9.34 0.37
C GLU A 108 3.65 -9.06 -1.09
N LEU A 109 2.36 -8.86 -1.33
CA LEU A 109 1.87 -8.50 -2.65
C LEU A 109 2.41 -7.15 -3.13
N ARG A 110 2.58 -6.18 -2.25
CA ARG A 110 3.21 -4.88 -2.56
C ARG A 110 4.69 -5.04 -2.91
N LEU A 111 5.42 -5.90 -2.23
CA LEU A 111 6.82 -6.20 -2.57
C LEU A 111 6.92 -6.79 -3.98
N LEU A 112 6.06 -7.73 -4.34
CA LEU A 112 6.03 -8.27 -5.71
C LEU A 112 5.78 -7.19 -6.77
N VAL A 113 4.94 -6.20 -6.48
CA VAL A 113 4.73 -5.05 -7.38
C VAL A 113 6.03 -4.23 -7.53
N TRP A 114 6.76 -3.97 -6.43
CA TRP A 114 8.03 -3.24 -6.48
C TRP A 114 9.12 -4.02 -7.19
N ASP A 115 9.22 -5.33 -6.97
CA ASP A 115 10.15 -6.20 -7.68
C ASP A 115 9.88 -6.16 -9.19
N ARG A 116 8.62 -6.22 -9.59
CA ARG A 116 8.22 -6.10 -10.99
C ARG A 116 8.60 -4.74 -11.60
N ILE A 117 8.32 -3.65 -10.91
CA ILE A 117 8.72 -2.30 -11.36
C ILE A 117 10.24 -2.23 -11.53
N HIS A 118 11.00 -2.78 -10.58
CA HIS A 118 12.46 -2.79 -10.66
C HIS A 118 12.98 -3.57 -11.87
N GLU A 119 12.41 -4.73 -12.17
CA GLU A 119 12.78 -5.51 -13.36
C GLU A 119 12.42 -4.76 -14.66
N ASP A 120 11.24 -4.15 -14.73
CA ASP A 120 10.83 -3.37 -15.90
C ASP A 120 11.75 -2.16 -16.13
N LEU A 121 12.20 -1.49 -15.07
CA LEU A 121 13.15 -0.38 -15.16
C LEU A 121 14.53 -0.84 -15.65
N LYS A 122 15.03 -2.00 -15.19
CA LYS A 122 16.30 -2.55 -15.71
C LYS A 122 16.24 -2.80 -17.22
N LEU A 123 15.13 -3.33 -17.71
CA LEU A 123 14.93 -3.61 -19.13
C LEU A 123 14.80 -2.34 -19.97
N ALA A 124 14.32 -1.24 -19.40
CA ALA A 124 14.17 0.05 -20.09
C ALA A 124 15.47 0.85 -20.22
N ILE A 125 16.53 0.49 -19.49
CA ILE A 125 17.82 1.18 -19.48
C ILE A 125 18.81 0.55 -20.48
N ILE A 126 18.49 -0.63 -21.04
CA ILE A 126 19.27 -1.31 -22.08
C ILE A 126 18.81 -0.89 -23.46
#